data_0e4a30891b34098d9891228292e35a24
#
_entry.id   0e4a30891b34098d9891228292e35a24
#
_cell.length_a   1.000
_cell.length_b   1.000
_cell.length_c   1.000
_cell.angle_alpha   90.00
_cell.angle_beta   90.00
_cell.angle_gamma   90.00
#
_symmetry.space_group_name_H-M   'P 1'
#
loop_
_entity.id
_entity.type
_entity.pdbx_description
1 polymer ?
#
loop_
_entity_poly.entity_id
_entity_poly.type
_entity_poly.pdbx_seq_one_letter_code
_entity_poly.pdbx_strand_id
1 'polypeptide(L)'
;ELLGTVRIAEKAAAKPMELSGGQQQRVALARALAVEPRCLLLDEPLSNLDAALRAAMRWEIRRIVKKAGTTAVYVTHDQAEALAIADRIALMKDGRIAQVGTSRDLYENPNSRFVAEFLGEANFVEATVASTGGGEAVLKAPFGRLVSTTGHAAEAGSSVTCCLRPESLGIAEAGRGREADNAFPALLEEWTHLGEA
;
A
#
# COMPACT_ATOMS: atom_id res chain seq x y z
N GLU A 1 32.60 8.43 -7.01
CA GLU A 1 32.03 7.32 -6.22
C GLU A 1 30.51 7.42 -6.07
N LEU A 2 29.96 8.54 -5.58
CA LEU A 2 28.52 8.71 -5.42
C LEU A 2 27.72 8.65 -6.73
N LEU A 3 28.23 9.24 -7.83
CA LEU A 3 27.60 9.14 -9.14
C LEU A 3 27.52 7.68 -9.64
N GLY A 4 28.48 6.83 -9.25
CA GLY A 4 28.44 5.39 -9.51
C GLY A 4 27.36 4.69 -8.67
N THR A 5 27.13 5.13 -7.43
CA THR A 5 26.05 4.61 -6.56
C THR A 5 24.68 4.88 -7.15
N VAL A 6 24.47 6.07 -7.71
CA VAL A 6 23.22 6.47 -8.37
C VAL A 6 23.17 6.13 -9.88
N ARG A 7 24.17 5.42 -10.41
CA ARG A 7 24.26 4.94 -11.80
C ARG A 7 24.17 6.02 -12.88
N ILE A 8 24.90 7.14 -12.69
CA ILE A 8 25.04 8.21 -13.68
C ILE A 8 26.48 8.72 -13.77
N ALA A 9 27.47 7.85 -13.52
CA ALA A 9 28.89 8.23 -13.56
C ALA A 9 29.30 8.78 -14.93
N GLU A 10 28.73 8.25 -16.02
CA GLU A 10 28.98 8.68 -17.40
C GLU A 10 28.51 10.11 -17.70
N LYS A 11 27.66 10.69 -16.84
CA LYS A 11 27.14 12.05 -16.94
C LYS A 11 27.86 13.05 -16.02
N ALA A 12 29.01 12.68 -15.46
CA ALA A 12 29.73 13.54 -14.51
C ALA A 12 30.10 14.93 -15.04
N ALA A 13 30.33 15.06 -16.36
CA ALA A 13 30.65 16.33 -17.02
C ALA A 13 29.42 17.03 -17.61
N ALA A 14 28.26 16.42 -17.58
CA ALA A 14 27.03 17.00 -18.15
C ALA A 14 26.48 18.12 -17.27
N LYS A 15 25.93 19.15 -17.90
CA LYS A 15 25.22 20.22 -17.21
C LYS A 15 23.82 19.77 -16.80
N PRO A 16 23.24 20.32 -15.74
CA PRO A 16 21.90 19.94 -15.27
C PRO A 16 20.82 19.98 -16.37
N MET A 17 20.88 20.94 -17.28
CA MET A 17 19.91 21.08 -18.38
C MET A 17 20.04 19.99 -19.47
N GLU A 18 21.14 19.26 -19.50
CA GLU A 18 21.39 18.16 -20.44
C GLU A 18 20.94 16.81 -19.89
N LEU A 19 20.43 16.80 -18.66
CA LEU A 19 19.99 15.61 -17.96
C LEU A 19 18.47 15.42 -18.07
N SER A 20 18.03 14.17 -18.26
CA SER A 20 16.60 13.82 -18.12
C SER A 20 16.12 14.03 -16.68
N GLY A 21 14.80 14.15 -16.47
CA GLY A 21 14.20 14.31 -15.13
C GLY A 21 14.67 13.26 -14.12
N GLY A 22 14.71 11.99 -14.53
CA GLY A 22 15.22 10.91 -13.67
C GLY A 22 16.72 11.01 -13.38
N GLN A 23 17.53 11.51 -14.34
CA GLN A 23 18.94 11.76 -14.10
C GLN A 23 19.15 12.94 -13.15
N GLN A 24 18.36 14.02 -13.28
CA GLN A 24 18.38 15.14 -12.35
C GLN A 24 18.01 14.70 -10.93
N GLN A 25 17.01 13.81 -10.80
CA GLN A 25 16.63 13.25 -9.51
C GLN A 25 17.76 12.43 -8.86
N ARG A 26 18.45 11.61 -9.64
CA ARG A 26 19.63 10.88 -9.17
C ARG A 26 20.78 11.81 -8.73
N VAL A 27 20.99 12.92 -9.43
CA VAL A 27 21.96 13.95 -9.01
C VAL A 27 21.54 14.57 -7.68
N ALA A 28 20.25 14.92 -7.52
CA ALA A 28 19.75 15.48 -6.26
C ALA A 28 19.96 14.51 -5.09
N LEU A 29 19.67 13.22 -5.31
CA LEU A 29 19.91 12.17 -4.32
C LEU A 29 21.39 11.98 -3.99
N ALA A 30 22.29 11.98 -5.01
CA ALA A 30 23.74 11.92 -4.82
C ALA A 30 24.25 13.13 -4.01
N ARG A 31 23.75 14.34 -4.28
CA ARG A 31 24.07 15.54 -3.49
C ARG A 31 23.64 15.40 -2.03
N ALA A 32 22.43 14.91 -1.77
CA ALA A 32 21.93 14.71 -0.42
C ALA A 32 22.74 13.66 0.36
N LEU A 33 23.25 12.65 -0.33
CA LEU A 33 24.09 11.60 0.27
C LEU A 33 25.57 12.04 0.43
N ALA A 34 26.02 13.07 -0.27
CA ALA A 34 27.43 13.50 -0.27
C ALA A 34 27.93 13.99 1.09
N VAL A 35 27.04 14.43 1.95
CA VAL A 35 27.34 14.87 3.32
C VAL A 35 27.25 13.76 4.35
N GLU A 36 27.08 12.50 3.90
CA GLU A 36 26.94 11.32 4.75
C GLU A 36 25.91 11.50 5.89
N PRO A 37 24.67 11.85 5.56
CA PRO A 37 23.67 12.21 6.55
C PRO A 37 23.26 10.98 7.38
N ARG A 38 22.98 11.17 8.66
CA ARG A 38 22.38 10.14 9.52
C ARG A 38 20.93 9.85 9.15
N CYS A 39 20.25 10.82 8.58
CA CYS A 39 18.86 10.73 8.12
C CYS A 39 18.68 11.53 6.83
N LEU A 40 18.09 10.92 5.82
CA LEU A 40 17.76 11.55 4.54
C LEU A 40 16.27 11.90 4.54
N LEU A 41 15.95 13.17 4.29
CA LEU A 41 14.57 13.63 4.17
C LEU A 41 14.24 13.82 2.69
N LEU A 42 13.21 13.12 2.21
CA LEU A 42 12.72 13.15 0.83
C LEU A 42 11.26 13.58 0.85
N ASP A 43 11.00 14.80 0.41
CA ASP A 43 9.66 15.37 0.35
C ASP A 43 9.17 15.35 -1.10
N GLU A 44 8.18 14.51 -1.38
CA GLU A 44 7.59 14.25 -2.71
C GLU A 44 8.61 14.13 -3.85
N PRO A 45 9.67 13.32 -3.72
CA PRO A 45 10.81 13.38 -4.63
C PRO A 45 10.50 12.93 -6.07
N LEU A 46 9.36 12.30 -6.32
CA LEU A 46 8.96 11.79 -7.63
C LEU A 46 7.76 12.54 -8.25
N SER A 47 7.25 13.59 -7.60
CA SER A 47 6.04 14.30 -8.02
C SER A 47 6.10 14.89 -9.45
N ASN A 48 7.29 15.31 -9.91
CA ASN A 48 7.50 15.95 -11.20
C ASN A 48 7.85 14.95 -12.33
N LEU A 49 7.74 13.65 -12.12
CA LEU A 49 8.06 12.64 -13.12
C LEU A 49 6.79 12.02 -13.72
N ASP A 50 6.88 11.61 -14.99
CA ASP A 50 5.84 10.81 -15.63
C ASP A 50 5.68 9.43 -14.95
N ALA A 51 4.56 8.76 -15.19
CA ALA A 51 4.20 7.51 -14.50
C ALA A 51 5.21 6.37 -14.71
N ALA A 52 5.73 6.22 -15.95
CA ALA A 52 6.68 5.16 -16.27
C ALA A 52 8.03 5.39 -15.58
N LEU A 53 8.53 6.63 -15.64
CA LEU A 53 9.78 7.01 -14.99
C LEU A 53 9.65 6.95 -13.46
N ARG A 54 8.50 7.36 -12.92
CA ARG A 54 8.20 7.27 -11.50
C ARG A 54 8.27 5.82 -11.00
N ALA A 55 7.64 4.88 -11.72
CA ALA A 55 7.70 3.45 -11.37
C ALA A 55 9.13 2.90 -11.34
N ALA A 56 9.96 3.25 -12.34
CA ALA A 56 11.36 2.86 -12.36
C ALA A 56 12.17 3.48 -11.21
N MET A 57 11.92 4.75 -10.90
CA MET A 57 12.65 5.49 -9.87
C MET A 57 12.32 5.04 -8.44
N ARG A 58 11.12 4.53 -8.16
CA ARG A 58 10.76 3.95 -6.85
C ARG A 58 11.78 2.90 -6.40
N TRP A 59 12.00 1.90 -7.23
CA TRP A 59 12.96 0.82 -6.95
C TRP A 59 14.39 1.32 -6.84
N GLU A 60 14.75 2.28 -7.68
CA GLU A 60 16.09 2.84 -7.69
C GLU A 60 16.39 3.62 -6.41
N ILE A 61 15.49 4.47 -5.93
CA ILE A 61 15.63 5.19 -4.66
C ILE A 61 15.77 4.21 -3.51
N ARG A 62 14.87 3.21 -3.41
CA ARG A 62 14.97 2.17 -2.37
C ARG A 62 16.34 1.50 -2.39
N ARG A 63 16.82 1.08 -3.57
CA ARG A 63 18.12 0.44 -3.73
C ARG A 63 19.27 1.34 -3.27
N ILE A 64 19.24 2.60 -3.64
CA ILE A 64 20.29 3.57 -3.30
C ILE A 64 20.32 3.80 -1.78
N VAL A 65 19.17 4.05 -1.17
CA VAL A 65 19.06 4.27 0.28
C VAL A 65 19.54 3.04 1.06
N LYS A 66 19.11 1.83 0.65
CA LYS A 66 19.55 0.58 1.27
C LYS A 66 21.06 0.36 1.13
N LYS A 67 21.62 0.63 -0.07
CA LYS A 67 23.06 0.51 -0.32
C LYS A 67 23.88 1.51 0.50
N ALA A 68 23.35 2.72 0.71
CA ALA A 68 23.99 3.74 1.52
C ALA A 68 23.90 3.44 3.04
N GLY A 69 23.05 2.51 3.47
CA GLY A 69 22.83 2.20 4.88
C GLY A 69 22.24 3.36 5.70
N THR A 70 21.63 4.33 5.02
CA THR A 70 21.11 5.57 5.64
C THR A 70 19.64 5.41 5.96
N THR A 71 19.21 5.90 7.11
CA THR A 71 17.78 6.03 7.43
C THR A 71 17.17 7.11 6.53
N ALA A 72 16.01 6.83 5.93
CA ALA A 72 15.29 7.80 5.13
C ALA A 72 13.87 8.01 5.64
N VAL A 73 13.43 9.25 5.68
CA VAL A 73 12.03 9.65 5.83
C VAL A 73 11.56 10.10 4.46
N TYR A 74 10.58 9.40 3.91
CA TYR A 74 10.04 9.64 2.58
C TYR A 74 8.59 10.09 2.70
N VAL A 75 8.30 11.30 2.26
CA VAL A 75 6.95 11.86 2.23
C VAL A 75 6.38 11.73 0.83
N THR A 76 5.18 11.19 0.72
CA THR A 76 4.45 11.04 -0.54
C THR A 76 2.95 10.96 -0.28
N HIS A 77 2.15 11.39 -1.24
CA HIS A 77 0.72 11.12 -1.32
C HIS A 77 0.39 9.93 -2.26
N ASP A 78 1.38 9.35 -2.92
CA ASP A 78 1.24 8.19 -3.81
C ASP A 78 1.36 6.89 -3.00
N GLN A 79 0.26 6.13 -2.92
CA GLN A 79 0.20 4.85 -2.21
C GLN A 79 1.21 3.84 -2.74
N ALA A 80 1.36 3.76 -4.08
CA ALA A 80 2.25 2.81 -4.71
C ALA A 80 3.73 3.14 -4.42
N GLU A 81 4.08 4.41 -4.20
CA GLU A 81 5.40 4.80 -3.71
C GLU A 81 5.62 4.32 -2.28
N ALA A 82 4.69 4.62 -1.38
CA ALA A 82 4.79 4.22 0.02
C ALA A 82 4.94 2.70 0.14
N LEU A 83 4.08 1.93 -0.55
CA LEU A 83 4.10 0.46 -0.51
C LEU A 83 5.37 -0.16 -1.11
N ALA A 84 5.95 0.46 -2.16
CA ALA A 84 7.15 -0.06 -2.82
C ALA A 84 8.45 0.29 -2.11
N ILE A 85 8.54 1.49 -1.51
CA ILE A 85 9.80 2.04 -1.00
C ILE A 85 9.98 1.78 0.49
N ALA A 86 8.92 1.92 1.30
CA ALA A 86 9.03 1.97 2.74
C ALA A 86 9.21 0.58 3.40
N ASP A 87 9.96 0.53 4.48
CA ASP A 87 9.96 -0.60 5.42
C ASP A 87 8.85 -0.46 6.44
N ARG A 88 8.52 0.78 6.81
CA ARG A 88 7.38 1.15 7.67
C ARG A 88 6.71 2.39 7.10
N ILE A 89 5.40 2.42 7.19
CA ILE A 89 4.56 3.50 6.71
C ILE A 89 3.83 4.12 7.91
N ALA A 90 3.85 5.44 7.98
CA ALA A 90 3.02 6.22 8.91
C ALA A 90 1.94 6.94 8.08
N LEU A 91 0.69 6.49 8.19
CA LEU A 91 -0.44 7.16 7.57
C LEU A 91 -0.89 8.34 8.41
N MET A 92 -1.02 9.49 7.78
CA MET A 92 -1.45 10.72 8.43
C MET A 92 -2.83 11.15 7.95
N LYS A 93 -3.66 11.62 8.88
CA LYS A 93 -4.96 12.24 8.61
C LYS A 93 -5.14 13.43 9.54
N ASP A 94 -5.54 14.56 9.00
CA ASP A 94 -5.83 15.79 9.76
C ASP A 94 -4.69 16.19 10.72
N GLY A 95 -3.43 16.09 10.23
CA GLY A 95 -2.23 16.43 10.99
C GLY A 95 -1.83 15.44 12.09
N ARG A 96 -2.51 14.28 12.18
CA ARG A 96 -2.23 13.23 13.17
C ARG A 96 -1.86 11.91 12.50
N ILE A 97 -1.05 11.12 13.18
CA ILE A 97 -0.76 9.76 12.73
C ILE A 97 -1.98 8.88 13.02
N ALA A 98 -2.58 8.33 11.95
CA ALA A 98 -3.70 7.41 12.05
C ALA A 98 -3.24 5.98 12.37
N GLN A 99 -2.21 5.50 11.67
CA GLN A 99 -1.62 4.17 11.91
C GLN A 99 -0.16 4.13 11.44
N VAL A 100 0.64 3.30 12.11
CA VAL A 100 2.03 3.02 11.70
C VAL A 100 2.24 1.52 11.67
N GLY A 101 2.80 1.00 10.59
CA GLY A 101 3.10 -0.43 10.44
C GLY A 101 3.91 -0.72 9.18
N THR A 102 4.16 -1.99 8.92
CA THR A 102 4.61 -2.44 7.60
C THR A 102 3.46 -2.30 6.60
N SER A 103 3.75 -2.34 5.30
CA SER A 103 2.71 -2.34 4.26
C SER A 103 1.69 -3.48 4.48
N ARG A 104 2.19 -4.65 4.85
CA ARG A 104 1.36 -5.82 5.13
C ARG A 104 0.46 -5.61 6.35
N ASP A 105 1.02 -5.12 7.47
CA ASP A 105 0.23 -4.89 8.69
C ASP A 105 -0.90 -3.90 8.44
N LEU A 106 -0.61 -2.81 7.73
CA LEU A 106 -1.61 -1.78 7.43
C LEU A 106 -2.70 -2.29 6.47
N TYR A 107 -2.34 -3.17 5.55
CA TYR A 107 -3.27 -3.74 4.58
C TYR A 107 -4.17 -4.82 5.18
N GLU A 108 -3.58 -5.75 5.95
CA GLU A 108 -4.29 -6.87 6.56
C GLU A 108 -5.06 -6.48 7.82
N ASN A 109 -4.54 -5.49 8.58
CA ASN A 109 -5.10 -5.08 9.88
C ASN A 109 -5.27 -3.55 9.97
N PRO A 110 -6.07 -2.93 9.08
CA PRO A 110 -6.35 -1.50 9.16
C PRO A 110 -7.16 -1.20 10.42
N ASN A 111 -6.71 -0.20 11.20
CA ASN A 111 -7.40 0.21 12.43
C ASN A 111 -8.62 1.10 12.20
N SER A 112 -8.87 1.50 10.96
CA SER A 112 -9.97 2.38 10.59
C SER A 112 -10.31 2.25 9.11
N ARG A 113 -11.54 2.64 8.77
CA ARG A 113 -12.00 2.73 7.38
C ARG A 113 -11.07 3.58 6.51
N PHE A 114 -10.59 4.72 7.04
CA PHE A 114 -9.64 5.59 6.34
C PHE A 114 -8.37 4.84 5.92
N VAL A 115 -7.77 4.06 6.84
CA VAL A 115 -6.56 3.29 6.54
C VAL A 115 -6.83 2.21 5.50
N ALA A 116 -7.98 1.53 5.60
CA ALA A 116 -8.37 0.52 4.62
C ALA A 116 -8.57 1.12 3.22
N GLU A 117 -9.29 2.25 3.10
CA GLU A 117 -9.53 2.97 1.84
C GLU A 117 -8.23 3.54 1.24
N PHE A 118 -7.32 4.03 2.07
CA PHE A 118 -6.06 4.59 1.60
C PHE A 118 -5.17 3.52 0.94
N LEU A 119 -5.21 2.28 1.39
CA LEU A 119 -4.27 1.23 0.93
C LEU A 119 -4.78 0.38 -0.24
N GLY A 120 -5.95 0.68 -0.75
CA GLY A 120 -6.51 0.00 -1.92
C GLY A 120 -8.03 -0.01 -1.91
N GLU A 121 -8.60 -0.56 -2.96
CA GLU A 121 -10.04 -0.72 -3.06
C GLU A 121 -10.57 -1.62 -1.95
N ALA A 122 -11.70 -1.25 -1.39
CA ALA A 122 -12.33 -1.98 -0.28
C ALA A 122 -13.84 -1.84 -0.31
N ASN A 123 -14.54 -2.95 -0.14
CA ASN A 123 -15.96 -2.97 0.08
C ASN A 123 -16.23 -3.02 1.57
N PHE A 124 -17.09 -2.14 2.08
CA PHE A 124 -17.47 -2.09 3.49
C PHE A 124 -18.88 -2.60 3.68
N VAL A 125 -19.02 -3.54 4.59
CA VAL A 125 -20.31 -4.17 4.91
C VAL A 125 -20.54 -4.08 6.41
N GLU A 126 -21.66 -3.47 6.80
CA GLU A 126 -22.11 -3.47 8.19
C GLU A 126 -22.65 -4.85 8.55
N ALA A 127 -22.18 -5.38 9.65
CA ALA A 127 -22.58 -6.70 10.15
C ALA A 127 -22.74 -6.69 11.67
N THR A 128 -23.46 -7.69 12.20
CA THR A 128 -23.59 -7.91 13.64
C THR A 128 -22.82 -9.16 14.02
N VAL A 129 -22.03 -9.12 15.07
CA VAL A 129 -21.34 -10.29 15.62
C VAL A 129 -22.36 -11.25 16.21
N ALA A 130 -22.47 -12.43 15.62
CA ALA A 130 -23.35 -13.50 16.13
C ALA A 130 -22.68 -14.31 17.24
N SER A 131 -21.41 -14.67 17.06
CA SER A 131 -20.61 -15.39 18.05
C SER A 131 -19.12 -15.20 17.79
N THR A 132 -18.32 -15.39 18.82
CA THR A 132 -16.85 -15.44 18.73
C THR A 132 -16.34 -16.65 19.44
N GLY A 133 -15.29 -17.30 18.91
CA GLY A 133 -14.66 -18.47 19.51
C GLY A 133 -13.67 -19.14 18.56
N GLY A 134 -12.70 -19.86 19.13
CA GLY A 134 -11.73 -20.62 18.32
C GLY A 134 -10.83 -19.79 17.41
N GLY A 135 -10.70 -18.47 17.64
CA GLY A 135 -9.94 -17.58 16.76
C GLY A 135 -10.76 -17.01 15.59
N GLU A 136 -12.08 -17.25 15.57
CA GLU A 136 -12.99 -16.80 14.53
C GLU A 136 -14.14 -15.98 15.11
N ALA A 137 -14.71 -15.10 14.29
CA ALA A 137 -15.96 -14.41 14.54
C ALA A 137 -17.00 -14.77 13.46
N VAL A 138 -18.17 -15.18 13.88
CA VAL A 138 -19.33 -15.36 12.99
C VAL A 138 -20.13 -14.09 12.98
N LEU A 139 -20.36 -13.55 11.79
CA LEU A 139 -21.00 -12.28 11.55
C LEU A 139 -22.29 -12.48 10.76
N LYS A 140 -23.30 -11.72 11.06
CA LYS A 140 -24.56 -11.63 10.30
C LYS A 140 -24.51 -10.37 9.46
N ALA A 141 -24.31 -10.54 8.14
CA ALA A 141 -24.33 -9.49 7.15
C ALA A 141 -25.69 -9.44 6.40
N PRO A 142 -26.01 -8.38 5.65
CA PRO A 142 -27.26 -8.26 4.88
C PRO A 142 -27.47 -9.40 3.86
N PHE A 143 -26.40 -9.95 3.32
CA PHE A 143 -26.43 -11.01 2.32
C PHE A 143 -26.19 -12.42 2.90
N GLY A 144 -26.02 -12.56 4.21
CA GLY A 144 -25.87 -13.85 4.87
C GLY A 144 -24.83 -13.89 5.98
N ARG A 145 -24.40 -15.12 6.29
CA ARG A 145 -23.40 -15.41 7.32
C ARG A 145 -21.99 -15.18 6.75
N LEU A 146 -21.15 -14.49 7.51
CA LEU A 146 -19.72 -14.38 7.24
C LEU A 146 -18.92 -14.97 8.41
N VAL A 147 -17.80 -15.60 8.11
CA VAL A 147 -16.80 -16.04 9.08
C VAL A 147 -15.56 -15.17 8.88
N SER A 148 -15.11 -14.53 9.95
CA SER A 148 -13.90 -13.71 9.95
C SER A 148 -12.87 -14.35 10.87
N THR A 149 -11.63 -14.47 10.38
CA THR A 149 -10.47 -14.92 11.15
C THR A 149 -9.68 -13.73 11.73
N THR A 150 -10.15 -12.50 11.52
CA THR A 150 -9.58 -11.27 12.06
C THR A 150 -10.61 -10.52 12.90
N GLY A 151 -10.18 -9.65 13.82
CA GLY A 151 -11.08 -8.77 14.57
C GLY A 151 -11.87 -9.44 15.70
N HIS A 152 -11.37 -10.50 16.28
CA HIS A 152 -12.08 -11.32 17.28
C HIS A 152 -12.35 -10.68 18.64
N ALA A 153 -11.94 -9.43 18.82
CA ALA A 153 -12.16 -8.70 20.08
C ALA A 153 -13.58 -8.11 20.25
N ALA A 154 -14.41 -8.23 19.22
CA ALA A 154 -15.77 -7.69 19.27
C ALA A 154 -16.72 -8.64 20.01
N GLU A 155 -17.54 -8.09 20.90
CA GLU A 155 -18.52 -8.85 21.67
C GLU A 155 -19.71 -9.30 20.83
N ALA A 156 -20.30 -10.46 21.15
CA ALA A 156 -21.53 -10.92 20.50
C ALA A 156 -22.64 -9.88 20.66
N GLY A 157 -23.37 -9.61 19.58
CA GLY A 157 -24.42 -8.58 19.51
C GLY A 157 -23.90 -7.19 19.11
N SER A 158 -22.59 -6.95 19.06
CA SER A 158 -22.04 -5.67 18.62
C SER A 158 -22.11 -5.50 17.10
N SER A 159 -22.24 -4.23 16.66
CA SER A 159 -22.14 -3.86 15.23
C SER A 159 -20.67 -3.68 14.86
N VAL A 160 -20.30 -4.22 13.69
CA VAL A 160 -18.95 -4.13 13.13
C VAL A 160 -19.02 -3.79 11.65
N THR A 161 -17.98 -3.11 11.16
CA THR A 161 -17.82 -2.86 9.73
C THR A 161 -16.79 -3.85 9.19
N CYS A 162 -17.20 -4.71 8.27
CA CYS A 162 -16.32 -5.65 7.58
C CYS A 162 -15.68 -4.97 6.37
N CYS A 163 -14.40 -5.14 6.19
CA CYS A 163 -13.65 -4.73 5.01
C CYS A 163 -13.42 -5.96 4.13
N LEU A 164 -14.00 -5.98 2.93
CA LEU A 164 -13.81 -7.02 1.93
C LEU A 164 -12.98 -6.47 0.77
N ARG A 165 -11.81 -7.04 0.56
CA ARG A 165 -10.95 -6.67 -0.56
C ARG A 165 -11.45 -7.30 -1.85
N PRO A 166 -11.53 -6.57 -2.99
CA PRO A 166 -11.98 -7.12 -4.27
C PRO A 166 -11.22 -8.37 -4.68
N GLU A 167 -9.90 -8.37 -4.51
CA GLU A 167 -9.02 -9.49 -4.85
C GLU A 167 -9.18 -10.73 -3.96
N SER A 168 -9.84 -10.59 -2.82
CA SER A 168 -10.18 -11.73 -1.95
C SER A 168 -11.50 -12.40 -2.34
N LEU A 169 -12.25 -11.81 -3.29
CA LEU A 169 -13.52 -12.32 -3.76
C LEU A 169 -13.31 -13.23 -4.97
N GLY A 170 -13.85 -14.44 -4.92
CA GLY A 170 -13.88 -15.36 -6.06
C GLY A 170 -15.30 -15.50 -6.60
N ILE A 171 -15.43 -15.63 -7.91
CA ILE A 171 -16.71 -15.92 -8.58
C ILE A 171 -16.76 -17.42 -8.89
N ALA A 172 -17.84 -18.10 -8.50
CA ALA A 172 -18.10 -19.49 -8.85
C ALA A 172 -19.46 -19.64 -9.52
N GLU A 173 -19.57 -20.59 -10.45
CA GLU A 173 -20.88 -20.94 -11.02
C GLU A 173 -21.82 -21.51 -9.94
N ALA A 174 -23.09 -21.17 -10.02
CA ALA A 174 -24.11 -21.71 -9.12
C ALA A 174 -24.09 -23.23 -9.08
N GLY A 175 -23.95 -23.82 -7.90
CA GLY A 175 -23.86 -25.26 -7.69
C GLY A 175 -22.47 -25.87 -7.86
N ARG A 176 -21.43 -25.10 -8.21
CA ARG A 176 -20.03 -25.54 -8.29
C ARG A 176 -19.10 -24.88 -7.27
N GLY A 177 -19.66 -24.08 -6.38
CA GLY A 177 -18.88 -23.45 -5.30
C GLY A 177 -18.26 -24.52 -4.41
N ARG A 178 -16.97 -24.40 -4.09
CA ARG A 178 -16.39 -25.09 -2.94
C ARG A 178 -17.24 -24.75 -1.73
N GLU A 179 -17.39 -25.68 -0.79
CA GLU A 179 -17.80 -25.35 0.57
C GLU A 179 -16.78 -24.39 1.17
N ALA A 180 -16.93 -23.11 0.82
CA ALA A 180 -16.15 -22.04 1.41
C ALA A 180 -16.94 -21.50 2.60
N ASP A 181 -16.26 -21.14 3.68
CA ASP A 181 -16.88 -20.58 4.89
C ASP A 181 -17.71 -19.32 4.59
N ASN A 182 -17.37 -18.61 3.51
CA ASN A 182 -18.01 -17.39 3.04
C ASN A 182 -18.47 -17.54 1.59
N ALA A 183 -19.63 -18.14 1.37
CA ALA A 183 -20.25 -18.24 0.04
C ALA A 183 -21.67 -17.69 0.09
N PHE A 184 -22.01 -16.81 -0.85
CA PHE A 184 -23.34 -16.20 -0.95
C PHE A 184 -23.73 -16.00 -2.42
N PRO A 185 -25.04 -16.09 -2.74
CA PRO A 185 -25.50 -15.82 -4.09
C PRO A 185 -25.34 -14.34 -4.45
N ALA A 186 -24.94 -14.08 -5.69
CA ALA A 186 -24.79 -12.74 -6.21
C ALA A 186 -25.30 -12.68 -7.66
N LEU A 187 -25.76 -11.51 -8.08
CA LEU A 187 -26.09 -11.22 -9.46
C LEU A 187 -24.98 -10.34 -10.06
N LEU A 188 -24.43 -10.77 -11.18
CA LEU A 188 -23.49 -9.95 -11.94
C LEU A 188 -24.29 -8.92 -12.73
N GLU A 189 -24.22 -7.65 -12.35
CA GLU A 189 -24.95 -6.56 -13.01
C GLU A 189 -24.14 -5.94 -14.14
N GLU A 190 -22.83 -5.77 -13.92
CA GLU A 190 -21.95 -5.12 -14.89
C GLU A 190 -20.54 -5.71 -14.77
N TRP A 191 -19.82 -5.74 -15.89
CA TRP A 191 -18.40 -6.10 -15.91
C TRP A 191 -17.64 -5.22 -16.90
N THR A 192 -16.39 -4.93 -16.60
CA THR A 192 -15.50 -4.15 -17.45
C THR A 192 -14.15 -4.87 -17.56
N HIS A 193 -13.65 -5.01 -18.79
CA HIS A 193 -12.32 -5.55 -19.03
C HIS A 193 -11.28 -4.44 -18.89
N LEU A 194 -10.40 -4.56 -17.89
CA LEU A 194 -9.36 -3.55 -17.61
C LEU A 194 -8.02 -3.86 -18.32
N GLY A 195 -7.98 -4.84 -19.20
CA GLY A 195 -6.75 -5.34 -19.81
C GLY A 195 -6.13 -6.49 -19.00
N GLU A 196 -5.02 -7.03 -19.48
CA GLU A 196 -4.27 -8.03 -18.75
C GLU A 196 -3.59 -7.38 -17.52
N ALA A 197 -3.76 -8.00 -16.36
CA ALA A 197 -3.09 -7.61 -15.12
C ALA A 197 -1.72 -8.28 -15.04
#